data_dddaebc4a61cc6e7768d7af7cfcc0e7f
#
_entry.id   dddaebc4a61cc6e7768d7af7cfcc0e7f
#
_cell.length_a   1.000
_cell.length_b   1.000
_cell.length_c   1.000
_cell.angle_alpha   90.00
_cell.angle_beta   90.00
_cell.angle_gamma   90.00
#
_symmetry.space_group_name_H-M   'P 1'
#
loop_
_entity.id
_entity.type
_entity.pdbx_description
1 polymer ?
#
loop_
_entity_poly.entity_id
_entity_poly.type
_entity_poly.pdbx_seq_one_letter_code
_entity_poly.pdbx_strand_id
1 'polypeptide(L)'
;MVTRIVKMTFRNDCAQEFLLIFDQYQSRIRAAEGCISLALLRDTSDPRVFFTYSKWEDARFVDQYRQSDVFGEVWPRVKLLFDEPAQAWSVESLVAL
;
A
#
# COMPACT_ATOMS: atom_id res chain seq x y z
N MET A 1 0.71 1.70 -17.97
CA MET A 1 1.14 1.22 -16.65
C MET A 1 1.13 2.37 -15.65
N VAL A 2 0.63 2.12 -14.46
CA VAL A 2 0.60 3.13 -13.40
C VAL A 2 1.32 2.60 -12.17
N THR A 3 2.05 3.47 -11.47
CA THR A 3 2.66 3.17 -10.18
C THR A 3 1.82 3.83 -9.07
N ARG A 4 1.45 3.05 -8.07
CA ARG A 4 0.70 3.53 -6.93
C ARG A 4 1.61 3.58 -5.71
N ILE A 5 1.71 4.76 -5.09
CA ILE A 5 2.52 4.99 -3.90
C ILE A 5 1.59 5.42 -2.77
N VAL A 6 1.62 4.69 -1.66
CA VAL A 6 0.82 5.05 -0.48
C VAL A 6 1.77 5.23 0.70
N LYS A 7 1.75 6.41 1.30
CA LYS A 7 2.52 6.71 2.50
C LYS A 7 1.64 6.56 3.73
N MET A 8 2.12 5.79 4.71
CA MET A 8 1.41 5.53 5.95
C MET A 8 2.32 5.85 7.13
N THR A 9 1.82 6.64 8.07
CA THR A 9 2.54 6.98 9.30
C THR A 9 1.78 6.39 10.48
N PHE A 10 2.39 5.44 11.18
CA PHE A 10 1.77 4.71 12.28
C PHE A 10 2.12 5.31 13.63
N ARG A 11 1.26 5.07 14.64
CA ARG A 11 1.61 5.39 16.02
C ARG A 11 2.84 4.57 16.43
N ASN A 12 3.62 5.08 17.38
CA ASN A 12 4.90 4.50 17.78
C ASN A 12 4.86 3.00 18.09
N ASP A 13 3.76 2.52 18.69
CA ASP A 13 3.62 1.13 19.13
C ASP A 13 2.84 0.26 18.14
N CYS A 14 2.50 0.79 16.95
CA CYS A 14 1.62 0.11 16.01
C CYS A 14 2.33 -0.41 14.76
N ALA A 15 3.58 -0.07 14.54
CA ALA A 15 4.32 -0.51 13.34
C ALA A 15 4.41 -2.04 13.25
N GLN A 16 4.66 -2.71 14.36
CA GLN A 16 4.76 -4.17 14.37
C GLN A 16 3.42 -4.82 14.06
N GLU A 17 2.33 -4.29 14.59
CA GLU A 17 1.00 -4.81 14.28
C GLU A 17 0.66 -4.64 12.79
N PHE A 18 1.02 -3.48 12.21
CA PHE A 18 0.86 -3.27 10.78
C PHE A 18 1.61 -4.34 9.97
N LEU A 19 2.85 -4.63 10.33
CA LEU A 19 3.65 -5.63 9.62
C LEU A 19 2.99 -7.02 9.66
N LEU A 20 2.38 -7.38 10.77
CA LEU A 20 1.65 -8.65 10.89
C LEU A 20 0.41 -8.66 10.00
N ILE A 21 -0.32 -7.55 9.94
CA ILE A 21 -1.49 -7.43 9.05
C ILE A 21 -1.06 -7.51 7.59
N PHE A 22 -0.02 -6.77 7.22
CA PHE A 22 0.47 -6.79 5.84
C PHE A 22 0.93 -8.19 5.42
N ASP A 23 1.66 -8.87 6.29
CA ASP A 23 2.09 -10.25 6.03
C ASP A 23 0.90 -11.17 5.76
N GLN A 24 -0.19 -10.98 6.49
CA GLN A 24 -1.40 -11.77 6.33
C GLN A 24 -2.09 -11.53 4.98
N TYR A 25 -2.04 -10.30 4.46
CA TYR A 25 -2.80 -9.91 3.27
C TYR A 25 -1.96 -9.75 2.00
N GLN A 26 -0.63 -9.71 2.11
CA GLN A 26 0.23 -9.34 0.97
C GLN A 26 0.01 -10.21 -0.27
N SER A 27 -0.16 -11.52 -0.11
CA SER A 27 -0.38 -12.42 -1.24
C SER A 27 -1.70 -12.13 -1.96
N ARG A 28 -2.74 -11.83 -1.21
CA ARG A 28 -4.05 -11.50 -1.78
C ARG A 28 -4.02 -10.14 -2.49
N ILE A 29 -3.30 -9.18 -1.95
CA ILE A 29 -3.12 -7.88 -2.59
C ILE A 29 -2.34 -8.05 -3.90
N ARG A 30 -1.25 -8.81 -3.86
CA ARG A 30 -0.42 -9.07 -5.04
C ARG A 30 -1.21 -9.79 -6.13
N ALA A 31 -2.15 -10.63 -5.76
CA ALA A 31 -2.98 -11.40 -6.70
C ALA A 31 -4.14 -10.59 -7.29
N ALA A 32 -4.34 -9.34 -6.89
CA ALA A 32 -5.40 -8.50 -7.45
C ALA A 32 -5.22 -8.33 -8.97
N GLU A 33 -6.34 -8.33 -9.69
CA GLU A 33 -6.31 -8.20 -11.14
C GLU A 33 -5.58 -6.93 -11.57
N GLY A 34 -4.66 -7.07 -12.51
CA GLY A 34 -3.86 -5.95 -13.03
C GLY A 34 -2.66 -5.56 -12.16
N CYS A 35 -2.48 -6.15 -11.00
CA CYS A 35 -1.32 -5.89 -10.15
C CYS A 35 -0.09 -6.62 -10.71
N ILE A 36 0.93 -5.86 -11.07
CA ILE A 36 2.16 -6.40 -11.65
C ILE A 36 3.20 -6.67 -10.58
N SER A 37 3.31 -5.77 -9.60
CA SER A 37 4.27 -5.90 -8.50
C SER A 37 3.79 -5.15 -7.27
N LEU A 38 4.29 -5.59 -6.11
CA LEU A 38 3.97 -4.99 -4.82
C LEU A 38 5.22 -5.01 -3.96
N ALA A 39 5.58 -3.87 -3.40
CA ALA A 39 6.67 -3.76 -2.44
C ALA A 39 6.22 -2.96 -1.23
N LEU A 40 6.69 -3.36 -0.06
CA LEU A 40 6.52 -2.60 1.17
C LEU A 40 7.87 -2.00 1.54
N LEU A 41 7.91 -0.69 1.70
CA LEU A 41 9.12 0.06 1.99
C LEU A 41 8.99 0.74 3.36
N ARG A 42 10.09 0.91 4.06
CA ARG A 42 10.14 1.67 5.30
C ARG A 42 11.09 2.84 5.12
N ASP A 43 10.72 4.01 5.64
CA ASP A 43 11.60 5.16 5.68
C ASP A 43 12.85 4.82 6.51
N THR A 44 14.04 5.19 6.01
CA THR A 44 15.30 4.85 6.68
C THR A 44 15.53 5.69 7.94
N SER A 45 14.84 6.82 8.09
CA SER A 45 15.02 7.74 9.21
C SER A 45 13.91 7.65 10.24
N ASP A 46 12.71 7.25 9.85
CA ASP A 46 11.57 7.14 10.76
C ASP A 46 10.94 5.75 10.63
N PRO A 47 11.11 4.88 11.66
CA PRO A 47 10.62 3.50 11.59
C PRO A 47 9.09 3.38 11.62
N ARG A 48 8.37 4.48 11.85
CA ARG A 48 6.90 4.49 11.82
C ARG A 48 6.34 4.73 10.43
N VAL A 49 7.17 5.15 9.48
CA VAL A 49 6.74 5.55 8.14
C VAL A 49 6.98 4.42 7.16
N PHE A 50 5.92 4.00 6.50
CA PHE A 50 5.94 2.95 5.50
C PHE A 50 5.34 3.43 4.19
N PHE A 51 5.76 2.79 3.11
CA PHE A 51 5.21 3.01 1.78
C PHE A 51 4.84 1.68 1.16
N THR A 52 3.65 1.59 0.55
CA THR A 52 3.43 0.55 -0.44
C THR A 52 3.76 1.13 -1.80
N TYR A 53 4.51 0.37 -2.57
CA TYR A 53 4.93 0.72 -3.92
C TYR A 53 4.45 -0.40 -4.83
N SER A 54 3.44 -0.12 -5.65
CA SER A 54 2.84 -1.14 -6.50
C SER A 54 2.71 -0.66 -7.93
N LYS A 55 2.83 -1.60 -8.85
CA LYS A 55 2.69 -1.33 -10.29
C LYS A 55 1.47 -2.06 -10.80
N TRP A 56 0.70 -1.37 -11.66
CA TRP A 56 -0.57 -1.85 -12.19
C TRP A 56 -0.59 -1.64 -13.70
N GLU A 57 -1.27 -2.54 -14.40
CA GLU A 57 -1.38 -2.46 -15.86
C GLU A 57 -2.10 -1.19 -16.31
N ASP A 58 -3.10 -0.74 -15.54
CA ASP A 58 -3.92 0.43 -15.86
C ASP A 58 -4.53 0.98 -14.58
N ALA A 59 -4.84 2.27 -14.57
CA ALA A 59 -5.45 2.95 -13.42
C ALA A 59 -6.80 2.33 -13.02
N ARG A 60 -7.55 1.77 -13.99
CA ARG A 60 -8.84 1.13 -13.70
C ARG A 60 -8.70 -0.05 -12.73
N PHE A 61 -7.58 -0.77 -12.75
CA PHE A 61 -7.35 -1.88 -11.85
C PHE A 61 -7.05 -1.42 -10.42
N VAL A 62 -6.45 -0.22 -10.26
CA VAL A 62 -6.31 0.40 -8.95
C VAL A 62 -7.67 0.71 -8.35
N ASP A 63 -8.56 1.32 -9.15
CA ASP A 63 -9.92 1.63 -8.71
C ASP A 63 -10.70 0.36 -8.36
N GLN A 64 -10.57 -0.67 -9.19
CA GLN A 64 -11.20 -1.97 -8.97
C GLN A 64 -10.71 -2.61 -7.67
N TYR A 65 -9.41 -2.58 -7.42
CA TYR A 65 -8.83 -3.08 -6.18
C TYR A 65 -9.37 -2.34 -4.96
N ARG A 66 -9.48 -1.03 -5.03
CA ARG A 66 -9.98 -0.21 -3.92
C ARG A 66 -11.45 -0.49 -3.57
N GLN A 67 -12.18 -1.14 -4.46
CA GLN A 67 -13.58 -1.56 -4.25
C GLN A 67 -13.69 -3.05 -3.94
N SER A 68 -12.56 -3.76 -3.83
CA SER A 68 -12.55 -5.20 -3.62
C SER A 68 -12.76 -5.59 -2.17
N ASP A 69 -13.12 -6.87 -1.97
CA ASP A 69 -13.27 -7.44 -0.63
C ASP A 69 -11.97 -7.39 0.16
N VAL A 70 -10.84 -7.65 -0.51
CA VAL A 70 -9.52 -7.61 0.13
C VAL A 70 -9.24 -6.23 0.71
N PHE A 71 -9.45 -5.19 -0.08
CA PHE A 71 -9.24 -3.82 0.38
C PHE A 71 -10.20 -3.48 1.53
N GLY A 72 -11.44 -3.90 1.41
CA GLY A 72 -12.45 -3.69 2.45
C GLY A 72 -12.15 -4.38 3.76
N GLU A 73 -11.37 -5.48 3.74
CA GLU A 73 -10.93 -6.17 4.94
C GLU A 73 -9.67 -5.55 5.53
N VAL A 74 -8.68 -5.24 4.70
CA VAL A 74 -7.36 -4.81 5.19
C VAL A 74 -7.33 -3.33 5.56
N TRP A 75 -7.91 -2.47 4.74
CA TRP A 75 -7.78 -1.03 4.91
C TRP A 75 -8.34 -0.51 6.23
N PRO A 76 -9.56 -0.90 6.67
CA PRO A 76 -10.07 -0.45 7.97
C PRO A 76 -9.17 -0.85 9.14
N ARG A 77 -8.58 -2.04 9.10
CA ARG A 77 -7.67 -2.51 10.15
C ARG A 77 -6.39 -1.67 10.21
N VAL A 78 -5.82 -1.40 9.04
CA VAL A 78 -4.58 -0.60 8.92
C VAL A 78 -4.84 0.85 9.35
N LYS A 79 -5.97 1.41 8.91
CA LYS A 79 -6.34 2.79 9.19
C LYS A 79 -6.45 3.09 10.69
N LEU A 80 -6.87 2.12 11.47
CA LEU A 80 -6.97 2.28 12.93
C LEU A 80 -5.61 2.50 13.61
N LEU A 81 -4.51 2.17 12.94
CA LEU A 81 -3.16 2.25 13.49
C LEU A 81 -2.44 3.55 13.14
N PHE A 82 -3.04 4.40 12.31
CA PHE A 82 -2.40 5.63 11.84
C PHE A 82 -2.23 6.67 12.94
N ASP A 83 -1.09 7.36 12.89
CA ASP A 83 -0.85 8.61 13.64
C ASP A 83 -1.29 9.80 12.80
N GLU A 84 -1.09 9.73 11.48
CA GLU A 84 -1.46 10.77 10.53
C GLU A 84 -2.28 10.14 9.40
N PRO A 85 -3.13 10.94 8.70
CA PRO A 85 -3.83 10.42 7.53
C PRO A 85 -2.87 9.91 6.47
N ALA A 86 -3.22 8.82 5.81
CA ALA A 86 -2.42 8.29 4.71
C ALA A 86 -2.45 9.25 3.52
N GLN A 87 -1.35 9.25 2.76
CA GLN A 87 -1.24 9.98 1.51
C GLN A 87 -1.04 8.98 0.38
N ALA A 88 -1.63 9.25 -0.77
CA ALA A 88 -1.56 8.32 -1.90
C ALA A 88 -1.40 9.06 -3.22
N TRP A 89 -0.62 8.48 -4.12
CA TRP A 89 -0.36 9.03 -5.44
C TRP A 89 -0.43 7.93 -6.49
N SER A 90 -1.01 8.26 -7.64
CA SER A 90 -0.86 7.46 -8.84
C SER A 90 0.04 8.24 -9.78
N VAL A 91 1.13 7.62 -10.19
CA VAL A 91 2.15 8.26 -11.03
C VAL A 91 2.52 7.36 -12.19
N GLU A 92 3.12 7.94 -13.23
CA GLU A 92 3.62 7.16 -14.35
C GLU A 92 5.10 7.49 -14.57
N SER A 93 5.85 6.51 -15.06
CA SER A 93 7.26 6.72 -15.40
C SER A 93 7.37 7.43 -16.74
N LEU A 94 8.02 8.58 -16.76
CA LEU A 94 8.32 9.29 -17.99
C LEU A 94 9.69 8.93 -18.54
N VAL A 95 10.65 8.69 -17.65
CA VAL A 95 12.02 8.27 -18.00
C VAL A 95 12.50 7.30 -16.93
N ALA A 96 13.08 6.21 -17.38
CA ALA A 96 13.74 5.25 -16.49
C ALA A 96 15.07 4.85 -17.13
N LEU A 97 16.18 5.18 -16.47
CA LEU A 97 17.54 4.94 -17.00
C LEU A 97 18.18 3.72 -16.37
#